data_85ba8f161f64b7a35acd2a6e1b659d42
#
_entry.id   85ba8f161f64b7a35acd2a6e1b659d42
#
_cell.length_a   1.000
_cell.length_b   1.000
_cell.length_c   1.000
_cell.angle_alpha   90.00
_cell.angle_beta   90.00
_cell.angle_gamma   90.00
#
_symmetry.space_group_name_H-M   'P 1'
#
loop_
_entity.id
_entity.type
_entity.pdbx_description
1 polymer ?
#
loop_
_entity_poly.entity_id
_entity_poly.type
_entity_poly.pdbx_seq_one_letter_code
_entity_poly.pdbx_strand_id
1 'polypeptide(L)'
;YGNFGDNDTMSADVAALVEADLLIMMSDIEGLYTDDPRTNPAARFVHTVNRIDEELEKMGKGAGSAVGTGGMATKIEAAKIATEAGADMVIANGDNIYAINDIMAGKKVGTLFLAKNHRYDGENELGPERDAYRMERRLKRNMQYRMAVGK
;
A
#
# COMPACT_ATOMS: atom_id res chain seq x y z
N TYR A 1 21.78 8.06 10.64
CA TYR A 1 20.58 7.21 10.72
C TYR A 1 19.49 8.01 11.40
N GLY A 2 18.29 7.79 11.19
CA GLY A 2 17.17 8.60 11.64
C GLY A 2 16.36 9.11 10.47
N ASN A 3 16.67 8.60 9.30
CA ASN A 3 15.90 8.87 8.12
C ASN A 3 14.84 7.77 7.98
N PHE A 4 13.60 8.11 8.31
CA PHE A 4 12.48 7.14 8.25
C PHE A 4 12.29 6.54 6.85
N GLY A 5 12.70 7.26 5.80
CA GLY A 5 12.66 6.77 4.44
C GLY A 5 13.55 5.56 4.17
N ASP A 6 14.68 5.46 4.85
CA ASP A 6 15.60 4.33 4.67
C ASP A 6 14.99 3.01 5.15
N ASN A 7 14.18 3.04 6.19
CA ASN A 7 13.49 1.86 6.69
C ASN A 7 12.39 1.38 5.74
N ASP A 8 11.70 2.30 5.09
CA ASP A 8 10.64 1.96 4.13
C ASP A 8 11.22 1.20 2.94
N THR A 9 12.25 1.76 2.30
CA THR A 9 12.90 1.12 1.15
C THR A 9 13.63 -0.15 1.54
N MET A 10 14.27 -0.18 2.69
CA MET A 10 14.92 -1.39 3.22
C MET A 10 13.92 -2.53 3.41
N SER A 11 12.74 -2.24 3.93
CA SER A 11 11.68 -3.23 4.11
C SER A 11 11.25 -3.82 2.77
N ALA A 12 11.14 -2.99 1.74
CA ALA A 12 10.80 -3.43 0.39
C ALA A 12 11.93 -4.29 -0.24
N ASP A 13 13.18 -3.89 -0.03
CA ASP A 13 14.34 -4.65 -0.49
C ASP A 13 14.37 -6.05 0.16
N VAL A 14 14.12 -6.13 1.45
CA VAL A 14 14.04 -7.43 2.15
C VAL A 14 12.88 -8.26 1.62
N ALA A 15 11.70 -7.66 1.40
CA ALA A 15 10.57 -8.35 0.82
C ALA A 15 10.90 -8.94 -0.56
N ALA A 16 11.63 -8.18 -1.38
CA ALA A 16 12.09 -8.65 -2.68
C ALA A 16 13.07 -9.81 -2.57
N LEU A 17 14.05 -9.70 -1.66
CA LEU A 17 15.07 -10.75 -1.44
C LEU A 17 14.47 -12.08 -0.97
N VAL A 18 13.47 -12.05 -0.12
CA VAL A 18 12.82 -13.27 0.40
C VAL A 18 11.66 -13.73 -0.46
N GLU A 19 11.44 -13.08 -1.60
CA GLU A 19 10.34 -13.38 -2.52
C GLU A 19 8.97 -13.36 -1.83
N ALA A 20 8.72 -12.34 -1.01
CA ALA A 20 7.47 -12.18 -0.29
C ALA A 20 6.31 -11.98 -1.26
N ASP A 21 5.13 -12.49 -0.92
CA ASP A 21 3.90 -12.24 -1.66
C ASP A 21 3.18 -10.99 -1.19
N LEU A 22 3.39 -10.60 0.06
CA LEU A 22 2.77 -9.44 0.68
C LEU A 22 3.73 -8.79 1.66
N LEU A 23 3.92 -7.48 1.51
CA LEU A 23 4.59 -6.62 2.47
C LEU A 23 3.55 -5.76 3.17
N ILE A 24 3.47 -5.87 4.49
CA ILE A 24 2.63 -4.99 5.30
C ILE A 24 3.53 -3.95 5.96
N MET A 25 3.33 -2.70 5.58
CA MET A 25 4.10 -1.57 6.12
C MET A 25 3.25 -0.84 7.16
N MET A 26 3.59 -1.05 8.42
CA MET A 26 2.94 -0.35 9.52
C MET A 26 3.51 1.05 9.65
N SER A 27 2.64 2.03 9.75
CA SER A 27 3.00 3.45 9.72
C SER A 27 2.20 4.25 10.75
N ASP A 28 2.59 5.49 10.93
CA ASP A 28 1.80 6.48 11.71
C ASP A 28 0.65 7.09 10.90
N ILE A 29 0.54 6.75 9.62
CA ILE A 29 -0.55 7.17 8.74
C ILE A 29 -1.44 6.00 8.37
N GLU A 30 -2.70 6.28 8.01
CA GLU A 30 -3.65 5.23 7.62
C GLU A 30 -3.42 4.68 6.22
N GLY A 31 -2.89 5.49 5.33
CA GLY A 31 -2.65 5.16 3.94
C GLY A 31 -2.55 6.39 3.05
N LEU A 32 -2.83 6.22 1.78
CA LEU A 32 -2.74 7.26 0.77
C LEU A 32 -4.09 7.96 0.60
N TYR A 33 -4.05 9.29 0.51
CA TYR A 33 -5.18 10.13 0.11
C TYR A 33 -4.89 10.79 -1.23
N THR A 34 -5.95 11.16 -1.96
CA THR A 34 -5.81 11.87 -3.24
C THR A 34 -5.19 13.27 -3.09
N ASP A 35 -5.34 13.87 -1.92
CA ASP A 35 -4.74 15.13 -1.51
C ASP A 35 -4.67 15.19 0.01
N ASP A 36 -4.13 16.24 0.58
CA ASP A 36 -4.08 16.40 2.04
C ASP A 36 -5.50 16.61 2.60
N PRO A 37 -6.03 15.65 3.38
CA PRO A 37 -7.38 15.77 3.92
C PRO A 37 -7.53 16.87 4.97
N ARG A 38 -6.43 17.40 5.50
CA ARG A 38 -6.44 18.50 6.47
C ARG A 38 -6.73 19.84 5.80
N THR A 39 -6.36 19.98 4.53
CA THR A 39 -6.49 21.23 3.77
C THR A 39 -7.52 21.15 2.66
N ASN A 40 -7.84 19.94 2.19
CA ASN A 40 -8.79 19.72 1.11
C ASN A 40 -9.90 18.75 1.55
N PRO A 41 -11.12 19.25 1.80
CA PRO A 41 -12.24 18.39 2.19
C PRO A 41 -12.71 17.45 1.08
N ALA A 42 -12.30 17.67 -0.17
CA ALA A 42 -12.57 16.77 -1.29
C ALA A 42 -11.56 15.63 -1.39
N ALA A 43 -10.52 15.60 -0.55
CA ALA A 43 -9.55 14.51 -0.53
C ALA A 43 -10.24 13.19 -0.16
N ARG A 44 -9.91 12.14 -0.89
CA ARG A 44 -10.48 10.80 -0.71
C ARG A 44 -9.39 9.80 -0.36
N PHE A 45 -9.72 8.85 0.48
CA PHE A 45 -8.83 7.75 0.79
C PHE A 45 -8.72 6.78 -0.39
N VAL A 46 -7.50 6.36 -0.71
CA VAL A 46 -7.23 5.40 -1.80
C VAL A 46 -7.03 4.02 -1.19
N HIS A 47 -7.95 3.11 -1.44
CA HIS A 47 -7.85 1.74 -0.91
C HIS A 47 -6.98 0.83 -1.75
N THR A 48 -7.00 1.00 -3.08
CA THR A 48 -6.23 0.15 -3.99
C THR A 48 -5.54 0.97 -5.07
N VAL A 49 -4.26 0.71 -5.25
CA VAL A 49 -3.44 1.26 -6.32
C VAL A 49 -3.09 0.14 -7.29
N ASN A 50 -3.60 0.23 -8.51
CA ASN A 50 -3.29 -0.73 -9.57
C ASN A 50 -1.88 -0.53 -10.13
N ARG A 51 -1.54 0.72 -10.40
CA ARG A 51 -0.23 1.11 -10.95
C ARG A 51 0.29 2.37 -10.27
N ILE A 52 1.60 2.43 -10.10
CA ILE A 52 2.25 3.62 -9.57
C ILE A 52 2.66 4.47 -10.76
N ASP A 53 1.80 5.40 -11.15
CA ASP A 53 2.01 6.34 -12.23
C ASP A 53 2.49 7.71 -11.72
N GLU A 54 2.70 8.66 -12.64
CA GLU A 54 3.14 10.00 -12.26
C GLU A 54 2.12 10.75 -11.40
N GLU A 55 0.84 10.54 -11.63
CA GLU A 55 -0.22 11.17 -10.83
C GLU A 55 -0.18 10.68 -9.40
N LEU A 56 0.00 9.39 -9.19
CA LEU A 56 0.13 8.81 -7.86
C LEU A 56 1.40 9.31 -7.14
N GLU A 57 2.49 9.43 -7.86
CA GLU A 57 3.73 9.99 -7.28
C GLU A 57 3.56 11.44 -6.85
N LYS A 58 2.82 12.23 -7.62
CA LYS A 58 2.47 13.61 -7.26
C LYS A 58 1.61 13.67 -6.00
N MET A 59 0.65 12.78 -5.86
CA MET A 59 -0.16 12.67 -4.64
C MET A 59 0.73 12.45 -3.41
N GLY A 60 1.69 11.57 -3.51
CA GLY A 60 2.62 11.28 -2.42
C GLY A 60 3.48 12.48 -2.04
N LYS A 61 3.95 13.22 -3.01
CA LYS A 61 4.78 14.42 -2.79
C LYS A 61 3.97 15.56 -2.16
N GLY A 62 2.72 15.74 -2.58
CA GLY A 62 1.85 16.80 -2.04
C GLY A 62 1.45 16.54 -0.61
N ALA A 63 0.89 15.38 -0.33
CA ALA A 63 0.36 15.01 0.99
C ALA A 63 1.46 14.80 2.04
N GLY A 64 2.61 14.29 1.64
CA GLY A 64 3.69 13.94 2.56
C GLY A 64 4.62 15.09 2.92
N SER A 65 4.77 16.09 2.06
CA SER A 65 5.76 17.15 2.23
C SER A 65 5.49 18.06 3.43
N ALA A 66 4.25 18.18 3.87
CA ALA A 66 3.88 19.02 4.99
C ALA A 66 4.11 18.38 6.36
N VAL A 67 4.32 17.08 6.44
CA VAL A 67 4.38 16.34 7.70
C VAL A 67 5.78 15.84 8.04
N GLY A 68 6.77 16.24 7.27
CA GLY A 68 8.17 15.96 7.56
C GLY A 68 8.72 14.77 6.79
N THR A 69 9.76 14.34 7.26
CA THR A 69 10.80 13.48 6.75
C THR A 69 10.33 12.26 5.97
N GLY A 70 10.39 12.34 4.67
CA GLY A 70 10.21 11.22 3.79
C GLY A 70 8.76 10.81 3.54
N GLY A 71 7.91 10.95 4.48
CA GLY A 71 6.47 10.80 4.38
C GLY A 71 5.96 9.75 3.41
N MET A 72 4.95 10.13 2.64
CA MET A 72 4.33 9.24 1.66
C MET A 72 5.24 8.93 0.47
N ALA A 73 6.13 9.87 0.09
CA ALA A 73 7.01 9.66 -1.06
C ALA A 73 7.92 8.44 -0.90
N THR A 74 8.47 8.22 0.28
CA THR A 74 9.31 7.06 0.56
C THR A 74 8.51 5.76 0.60
N LYS A 75 7.27 5.82 1.03
CA LYS A 75 6.36 4.67 1.03
C LYS A 75 5.98 4.26 -0.39
N ILE A 76 5.75 5.24 -1.26
CA ILE A 76 5.50 4.97 -2.69
C ILE A 76 6.74 4.38 -3.36
N GLU A 77 7.93 4.87 -3.02
CA GLU A 77 9.17 4.28 -3.52
C GLU A 77 9.34 2.83 -3.07
N ALA A 78 9.05 2.55 -1.80
CA ALA A 78 9.02 1.18 -1.28
C ALA A 78 8.00 0.31 -2.02
N ALA A 79 6.82 0.86 -2.31
CA ALA A 79 5.79 0.16 -3.07
C ALA A 79 6.25 -0.18 -4.50
N LYS A 80 6.99 0.71 -5.16
CA LYS A 80 7.59 0.41 -6.47
C LYS A 80 8.52 -0.80 -6.40
N ILE A 81 9.41 -0.82 -5.42
CA ILE A 81 10.36 -1.92 -5.23
C ILE A 81 9.62 -3.24 -4.99
N ALA A 82 8.71 -3.24 -4.03
CA ALA A 82 7.96 -4.44 -3.64
C ALA A 82 7.09 -4.98 -4.79
N THR A 83 6.34 -4.10 -5.46
CA THR A 83 5.41 -4.52 -6.52
C THR A 83 6.14 -4.99 -7.77
N GLU A 84 7.26 -4.39 -8.12
CA GLU A 84 8.11 -4.86 -9.23
C GLU A 84 8.74 -6.23 -8.92
N ALA A 85 9.01 -6.52 -7.67
CA ALA A 85 9.51 -7.82 -7.24
C ALA A 85 8.43 -8.90 -7.10
N GLY A 86 7.16 -8.55 -7.33
CA GLY A 86 6.05 -9.48 -7.29
C GLY A 86 5.29 -9.55 -5.96
N ALA A 87 5.57 -8.64 -5.03
CA ALA A 87 4.85 -8.53 -3.77
C ALA A 87 3.76 -7.46 -3.84
N ASP A 88 2.56 -7.78 -3.37
CA ASP A 88 1.59 -6.73 -3.01
C ASP A 88 2.12 -6.01 -1.76
N MET A 89 1.81 -4.72 -1.63
CA MET A 89 2.18 -3.96 -0.44
C MET A 89 0.96 -3.26 0.14
N VAL A 90 0.79 -3.33 1.46
CA VAL A 90 -0.24 -2.61 2.20
C VAL A 90 0.41 -1.63 3.16
N ILE A 91 -0.03 -0.37 3.11
CA ILE A 91 0.28 0.61 4.15
C ILE A 91 -0.91 0.63 5.11
N ALA A 92 -0.64 0.48 6.40
CA ALA A 92 -1.66 0.52 7.43
C ALA A 92 -1.17 1.26 8.68
N ASN A 93 -2.10 1.74 9.49
CA ASN A 93 -1.78 2.45 10.73
C ASN A 93 -1.31 1.46 11.81
N GLY A 94 -0.11 1.70 12.33
CA GLY A 94 0.50 0.86 13.37
C GLY A 94 -0.18 0.97 14.74
N ASP A 95 -0.98 2.00 14.98
CA ASP A 95 -1.76 2.13 16.22
C ASP A 95 -2.97 1.18 16.26
N ASN A 96 -3.38 0.68 15.10
CA ASN A 96 -4.45 -0.33 15.03
C ASN A 96 -3.85 -1.72 15.28
N ILE A 97 -4.03 -2.22 16.50
CA ILE A 97 -3.48 -3.53 16.90
C ILE A 97 -4.07 -4.71 16.13
N TYR A 98 -5.24 -4.52 15.49
CA TYR A 98 -5.91 -5.54 14.70
C TYR A 98 -5.59 -5.47 13.21
N ALA A 99 -4.80 -4.47 12.79
CA ALA A 99 -4.58 -4.21 11.36
C ALA A 99 -4.02 -5.42 10.61
N ILE A 100 -3.00 -6.07 11.15
CA ILE A 100 -2.38 -7.25 10.51
C ILE A 100 -3.39 -8.39 10.36
N ASN A 101 -4.11 -8.70 11.42
CA ASN A 101 -5.13 -9.75 11.38
C ASN A 101 -6.24 -9.43 10.38
N ASP A 102 -6.69 -8.18 10.35
CA ASP A 102 -7.72 -7.73 9.43
C ASP A 102 -7.25 -7.77 7.97
N ILE A 103 -6.03 -7.34 7.71
CA ILE A 103 -5.42 -7.44 6.38
C ILE A 103 -5.33 -8.90 5.93
N MET A 104 -4.84 -9.77 6.81
CA MET A 104 -4.72 -11.20 6.51
C MET A 104 -6.09 -11.87 6.34
N ALA A 105 -7.12 -11.36 6.98
CA ALA A 105 -8.51 -11.81 6.80
C ALA A 105 -9.18 -11.26 5.53
N GLY A 106 -8.49 -10.38 4.79
CA GLY A 106 -9.00 -9.77 3.59
C GLY A 106 -9.94 -8.58 3.81
N LYS A 107 -9.88 -7.98 5.00
CA LYS A 107 -10.66 -6.79 5.31
C LYS A 107 -10.02 -5.53 4.73
N LYS A 108 -10.83 -4.50 4.57
CA LYS A 108 -10.45 -3.19 4.03
C LYS A 108 -9.66 -2.40 5.06
N VAL A 109 -8.35 -2.52 5.05
CA VAL A 109 -7.47 -1.77 5.94
C VAL A 109 -6.34 -1.17 5.13
N GLY A 110 -6.17 0.13 5.21
CA GLY A 110 -5.08 0.83 4.58
C GLY A 110 -5.16 0.93 3.06
N THR A 111 -4.02 1.13 2.44
CA THR A 111 -3.87 1.23 0.98
C THR A 111 -3.10 0.02 0.46
N LEU A 112 -3.69 -0.70 -0.49
CA LEU A 112 -3.08 -1.84 -1.17
C LEU A 112 -2.48 -1.41 -2.49
N PHE A 113 -1.19 -1.67 -2.69
CA PHE A 113 -0.49 -1.54 -3.97
C PHE A 113 -0.36 -2.93 -4.59
N LEU A 114 -0.87 -3.10 -5.81
CA LEU A 114 -0.86 -4.39 -6.49
C LEU A 114 0.50 -4.71 -7.10
N ALA A 115 0.98 -5.92 -6.88
CA ALA A 115 2.15 -6.45 -7.56
C ALA A 115 1.97 -6.37 -9.09
N LYS A 116 3.07 -6.22 -9.84
CA LYS A 116 3.02 -6.07 -11.30
C LYS A 116 2.30 -7.20 -12.01
N ASN A 117 2.49 -8.44 -11.56
CA ASN A 117 1.82 -9.61 -12.12
C ASN A 117 0.35 -9.74 -11.72
N HIS A 118 -0.11 -8.83 -10.90
CA HIS A 118 -1.48 -8.77 -10.42
C HIS A 118 -2.27 -7.57 -10.95
N ARG A 119 -1.62 -6.69 -11.67
CA ARG A 119 -2.26 -5.53 -12.28
C ARG A 119 -3.33 -5.96 -13.28
N TYR A 120 -4.33 -5.14 -13.43
CA TYR A 120 -5.39 -5.33 -14.42
C TYR A 120 -5.29 -4.23 -15.49
N ASP A 121 -5.91 -4.47 -16.64
CA ASP A 121 -5.99 -3.46 -17.70
C ASP A 121 -6.85 -2.29 -17.25
N GLY A 122 -6.37 -1.08 -17.46
CA GLY A 122 -7.04 0.15 -17.07
C GLY A 122 -6.19 1.02 -16.15
N GLU A 123 -6.70 2.21 -15.90
CA GLU A 123 -6.09 3.17 -15.00
C GLU A 123 -6.45 2.89 -13.54
N ASN A 124 -5.80 3.57 -12.63
CA ASN A 124 -6.17 3.55 -11.23
C ASN A 124 -7.59 4.12 -11.07
N GLU A 125 -8.48 3.31 -10.54
CA GLU A 125 -9.83 3.74 -10.25
C GLU A 125 -9.88 4.28 -8.83
N LEU A 126 -9.83 5.60 -8.71
CA LEU A 126 -9.83 6.30 -7.45
C LEU A 126 -11.26 6.45 -6.91
N GLY A 127 -11.80 5.39 -6.37
CA GLY A 127 -13.13 5.40 -5.77
C GLY A 127 -13.24 4.44 -4.60
N PRO A 128 -13.75 4.89 -3.45
CA PRO A 128 -13.63 4.12 -2.21
C PRO A 128 -14.34 2.77 -2.23
N GLU A 129 -15.47 2.66 -2.89
CA GLU A 129 -16.23 1.40 -2.90
C GLU A 129 -15.61 0.31 -3.79
N ARG A 130 -15.18 0.69 -4.97
CA ARG A 130 -14.56 -0.24 -5.93
C ARG A 130 -13.19 -0.72 -5.45
N ASP A 131 -12.40 0.20 -4.93
CA ASP A 131 -11.07 -0.11 -4.41
C ASP A 131 -11.14 -1.08 -3.24
N ALA A 132 -12.08 -0.85 -2.35
CA ALA A 132 -12.29 -1.69 -1.19
C ALA A 132 -12.69 -3.12 -1.56
N TYR A 133 -13.61 -3.28 -2.53
CA TYR A 133 -14.04 -4.58 -3.00
C TYR A 133 -12.91 -5.36 -3.69
N ARG A 134 -12.10 -4.69 -4.48
CA ARG A 134 -10.94 -5.29 -5.15
C ARG A 134 -9.87 -5.74 -4.16
N MET A 135 -9.58 -4.91 -3.17
CA MET A 135 -8.65 -5.23 -2.10
C MET A 135 -9.09 -6.49 -1.35
N GLU A 136 -10.35 -6.53 -0.94
CA GLU A 136 -10.89 -7.67 -0.21
C GLU A 136 -10.80 -8.99 -1.01
N ARG A 137 -11.26 -8.97 -2.27
CA ARG A 137 -11.20 -10.16 -3.15
C ARG A 137 -9.77 -10.64 -3.35
N ARG A 138 -8.85 -9.71 -3.46
CA ARG A 138 -7.47 -10.04 -3.73
C ARG A 138 -6.78 -10.66 -2.54
N LEU A 139 -6.89 -10.06 -1.38
CA LEU A 139 -6.32 -10.59 -0.16
C LEU A 139 -6.89 -11.97 0.17
N LYS A 140 -8.19 -12.15 0.03
CA LYS A 140 -8.84 -13.47 0.21
C LYS A 140 -8.28 -14.52 -0.74
N ARG A 141 -8.07 -14.18 -2.02
CA ARG A 141 -7.51 -15.10 -3.00
C ARG A 141 -6.08 -15.49 -2.66
N ASN A 142 -5.25 -14.52 -2.28
CA ASN A 142 -3.87 -14.78 -1.88
C ASN A 142 -3.80 -15.67 -0.64
N MET A 143 -4.67 -15.45 0.34
CA MET A 143 -4.76 -16.29 1.52
C MET A 143 -5.17 -17.73 1.20
N GLN A 144 -6.18 -17.91 0.36
CA GLN A 144 -6.62 -19.25 -0.07
C GLN A 144 -5.51 -20.00 -0.80
N TYR A 145 -4.76 -19.31 -1.66
CA TYR A 145 -3.62 -19.88 -2.35
C TYR A 145 -2.53 -20.35 -1.37
N ARG A 146 -2.18 -19.51 -0.40
CA ARG A 146 -1.20 -19.86 0.63
C ARG A 146 -1.64 -21.04 1.48
N MET A 147 -2.89 -21.09 1.88
CA MET A 147 -3.44 -22.21 2.64
C MET A 147 -3.41 -23.50 1.86
N ALA A 148 -3.61 -23.44 0.54
CA ALA A 148 -3.56 -24.60 -0.34
C ALA A 148 -2.12 -25.10 -0.57
N VAL A 149 -1.16 -24.20 -0.68
CA VAL A 149 0.25 -24.51 -0.97
C VAL A 149 1.05 -24.83 0.32
N GLY A 150 0.63 -24.27 1.45
CA GLY A 150 1.28 -24.50 2.76
C GLY A 150 0.98 -25.85 3.40
N LYS A 151 0.26 -26.70 2.71
CA LYS A 151 0.03 -28.09 3.11
C LYS A 151 1.02 -29.00 2.43
#